data_d6d7ddd9590ceba247ac2fffd476d5fc
#
_entry.id   d6d7ddd9590ceba247ac2fffd476d5fc
#
_cell.length_a   1.000
_cell.length_b   1.000
_cell.length_c   1.000
_cell.angle_alpha   90.00
_cell.angle_beta   90.00
_cell.angle_gamma   90.00
#
_symmetry.space_group_name_H-M   'P 1'
#
loop_
_entity.id
_entity.type
_entity.pdbx_description
1 polymer ?
#
loop_
_entity_poly.entity_id
_entity_poly.type
_entity_poly.pdbx_seq_one_letter_code
_entity_poly.pdbx_strand_id
1 'polypeptide(L)'
;MFAYPDKTKIVLYGTSRAGKLAYYKYRSHFGILGFMSSGAQSGTFCGIDILPNSQIIPLCRQGVKIIVIDEPDKCCASLSQKRGLKFYDDFLPAEYFEYDMIDCLGLYSLCGSEEFGRVLPLLMRDKKGALINGNCQTEPIAKYLSRNERFSKQYIFLKTTVVHRFDAESIKILSDRAFLDRVALFITQKISINNSHCSEASSELMYKKLPDDCKKVMINNYWFQGYFPQHKKNEYNVLTDMYTYGAFNWGDEFLDSMVQKGMTGDEIFKAVHTDAVVDEQTVKELVKSQFADMREREKPCDIKMADYIEENYNKRVLFYRCNHPVNELLKLSAEKILRFIGLYKDDEKVTFRFEYGMDSKPMLKSVTETVYPAVLKYLGLQKCERDMLYSAIYGEFCDFDMYVKNYLSFCHGVYVSDGD
;
A
#
# COMPACT_ATOMS: atom_id res chain seq x y z
N MET A 1 -14.63 -10.91 2.08
CA MET A 1 -15.50 -11.80 1.26
C MET A 1 -14.92 -13.19 1.29
N PHE A 2 -15.76 -14.23 1.24
CA PHE A 2 -15.27 -15.62 1.14
C PHE A 2 -15.44 -16.15 -0.28
N ALA A 3 -14.49 -16.95 -0.75
CA ALA A 3 -14.52 -17.54 -2.09
C ALA A 3 -15.66 -18.58 -2.28
N TYR A 4 -15.99 -19.29 -1.21
CA TYR A 4 -17.04 -20.31 -1.24
C TYR A 4 -18.28 -19.87 -0.46
N PRO A 5 -19.47 -20.46 -0.76
CA PRO A 5 -20.70 -20.23 -0.01
C PRO A 5 -20.57 -20.65 1.45
N ASP A 6 -21.37 -20.03 2.33
CA ASP A 6 -21.50 -20.44 3.72
C ASP A 6 -21.92 -21.93 3.83
N LYS A 7 -21.48 -22.59 4.89
CA LYS A 7 -21.69 -24.02 5.17
C LYS A 7 -20.95 -24.99 4.23
N THR A 8 -20.14 -24.49 3.28
CA THR A 8 -19.23 -25.38 2.54
C THR A 8 -18.36 -26.18 3.52
N LYS A 9 -18.19 -27.48 3.26
CA LYS A 9 -17.27 -28.31 4.04
C LYS A 9 -15.83 -28.01 3.63
N ILE A 10 -14.98 -27.71 4.62
CA ILE A 10 -13.57 -27.37 4.39
C ILE A 10 -12.65 -28.16 5.32
N VAL A 11 -11.42 -28.30 4.89
CA VAL A 11 -10.29 -28.77 5.71
C VAL A 11 -9.23 -27.67 5.71
N LEU A 12 -8.65 -27.39 6.86
CA LEU A 12 -7.59 -26.39 7.03
C LEU A 12 -6.22 -27.07 6.92
N TYR A 13 -5.46 -26.75 5.88
CA TYR A 13 -4.11 -27.28 5.69
C TYR A 13 -3.10 -26.35 6.33
N GLY A 14 -2.76 -26.61 7.59
CA GLY A 14 -1.85 -25.83 8.42
C GLY A 14 -2.21 -25.95 9.89
N THR A 15 -1.22 -26.31 10.71
CA THR A 15 -1.35 -26.49 12.18
C THR A 15 -0.54 -25.43 12.95
N SER A 16 -0.18 -24.33 12.30
CA SER A 16 0.51 -23.19 12.88
C SER A 16 -0.44 -22.28 13.68
N ARG A 17 0.13 -21.22 14.26
CA ARG A 17 -0.66 -20.14 14.86
C ARG A 17 -1.67 -19.54 13.86
N ALA A 18 -1.29 -19.42 12.58
CA ALA A 18 -2.20 -18.94 11.53
C ALA A 18 -3.37 -19.91 11.32
N GLY A 19 -3.12 -21.23 11.30
CA GLY A 19 -4.16 -22.27 11.25
C GLY A 19 -5.14 -22.18 12.42
N LYS A 20 -4.64 -21.92 13.63
CA LYS A 20 -5.49 -21.72 14.80
C LYS A 20 -6.39 -20.47 14.65
N LEU A 21 -5.85 -19.36 14.18
CA LEU A 21 -6.62 -18.15 13.95
C LEU A 21 -7.68 -18.36 12.86
N ALA A 22 -7.32 -19.00 11.75
CA ALA A 22 -8.22 -19.35 10.67
C ALA A 22 -9.40 -20.22 11.16
N TYR A 23 -9.13 -21.22 12.01
CA TYR A 23 -10.17 -22.04 12.61
C TYR A 23 -11.21 -21.23 13.37
N TYR A 24 -10.77 -20.38 14.31
CA TYR A 24 -11.70 -19.55 15.09
C TYR A 24 -12.48 -18.57 14.23
N LYS A 25 -11.88 -18.07 13.16
CA LYS A 25 -12.51 -17.15 12.23
C LYS A 25 -13.55 -17.81 11.33
N TYR A 26 -13.27 -19.03 10.84
CA TYR A 26 -14.08 -19.68 9.81
C TYR A 26 -15.17 -20.59 10.36
N ARG A 27 -15.04 -21.10 11.59
CA ARG A 27 -15.96 -22.08 12.17
C ARG A 27 -17.43 -21.64 12.26
N SER A 28 -17.72 -20.34 12.24
CA SER A 28 -19.08 -19.81 12.24
C SER A 28 -19.73 -19.81 10.85
N HIS A 29 -18.92 -19.92 9.78
CA HIS A 29 -19.37 -19.83 8.39
C HIS A 29 -19.29 -21.18 7.68
N PHE A 30 -18.35 -22.06 8.05
CA PHE A 30 -17.99 -23.26 7.32
C PHE A 30 -18.03 -24.50 8.19
N GLY A 31 -18.33 -25.64 7.56
CA GLY A 31 -18.22 -26.96 8.19
C GLY A 31 -16.77 -27.44 8.19
N ILE A 32 -15.98 -27.10 9.21
CA ILE A 32 -14.59 -27.51 9.31
C ILE A 32 -14.52 -28.97 9.73
N LEU A 33 -14.02 -29.84 8.84
CA LEU A 33 -13.94 -31.31 9.07
C LEU A 33 -12.68 -31.72 9.83
N GLY A 34 -11.61 -30.94 9.73
CA GLY A 34 -10.34 -31.25 10.38
C GLY A 34 -9.22 -30.32 9.93
N PHE A 35 -8.04 -30.63 10.45
CA PHE A 35 -6.79 -30.03 10.01
C PHE A 35 -5.97 -31.07 9.23
N MET A 36 -5.04 -30.56 8.40
CA MET A 36 -3.97 -31.34 7.79
C MET A 36 -2.65 -30.62 7.97
N SER A 37 -1.54 -31.31 7.89
CA SER A 37 -0.20 -30.71 7.94
C SER A 37 0.75 -31.37 6.95
N SER A 38 1.85 -30.68 6.60
CA SER A 38 2.91 -31.25 5.75
C SER A 38 3.70 -32.36 6.42
N GLY A 39 3.71 -32.42 7.78
CA GLY A 39 4.32 -33.45 8.57
C GLY A 39 3.36 -34.62 8.87
N ALA A 40 3.91 -35.79 9.26
CA ALA A 40 3.14 -36.94 9.72
C ALA A 40 2.65 -36.74 11.16
N GLN A 41 1.79 -35.73 11.38
CA GLN A 41 1.16 -35.49 12.67
C GLN A 41 -0.17 -36.23 12.75
N SER A 42 -0.41 -36.88 13.88
CA SER A 42 -1.71 -37.49 14.23
C SER A 42 -2.16 -36.90 15.59
N GLY A 43 -3.45 -36.89 15.82
CA GLY A 43 -4.04 -36.34 17.05
C GLY A 43 -5.03 -35.24 16.78
N THR A 44 -5.14 -34.28 17.70
CA THR A 44 -6.09 -33.19 17.60
C THR A 44 -5.35 -31.82 17.63
N PHE A 45 -5.90 -30.84 16.89
CA PHE A 45 -5.49 -29.44 16.95
C PHE A 45 -6.74 -28.59 17.12
N CYS A 46 -6.75 -27.70 18.08
CA CYS A 46 -7.94 -26.90 18.47
C CYS A 46 -9.16 -27.78 18.84
N GLY A 47 -8.94 -29.03 19.33
CA GLY A 47 -10.01 -29.94 19.67
C GLY A 47 -10.65 -30.65 18.47
N ILE A 48 -10.06 -30.56 17.29
CA ILE A 48 -10.52 -31.23 16.05
C ILE A 48 -9.39 -32.11 15.51
N ASP A 49 -9.75 -33.20 14.85
CA ASP A 49 -8.82 -34.20 14.35
C ASP A 49 -7.85 -33.65 13.30
N ILE A 50 -6.60 -34.07 13.38
CA ILE A 50 -5.63 -33.93 12.31
C ILE A 50 -5.79 -35.12 11.37
N LEU A 51 -6.30 -34.86 10.18
CA LEU A 51 -6.59 -35.86 9.17
C LEU A 51 -5.32 -36.24 8.41
N PRO A 52 -5.12 -37.52 8.09
CA PRO A 52 -3.97 -37.95 7.33
C PRO A 52 -4.04 -37.45 5.87
N ASN A 53 -2.90 -37.09 5.32
CA ASN A 53 -2.78 -36.60 3.94
C ASN A 53 -3.29 -37.55 2.86
N SER A 54 -3.44 -38.83 3.16
CA SER A 54 -4.07 -39.84 2.28
C SER A 54 -5.56 -39.54 2.03
N GLN A 55 -6.22 -38.82 2.92
CA GLN A 55 -7.64 -38.45 2.79
C GLN A 55 -7.89 -37.24 1.88
N ILE A 56 -6.87 -36.49 1.44
CA ILE A 56 -7.05 -35.30 0.62
C ILE A 56 -7.89 -35.59 -0.63
N ILE A 57 -7.47 -36.57 -1.46
CA ILE A 57 -8.18 -36.90 -2.69
C ILE A 57 -9.61 -37.45 -2.42
N PRO A 58 -9.82 -38.38 -1.49
CA PRO A 58 -11.17 -38.83 -1.11
C PRO A 58 -12.09 -37.68 -0.67
N LEU A 59 -11.60 -36.72 0.12
CA LEU A 59 -12.38 -35.58 0.59
C LEU A 59 -12.72 -34.60 -0.54
N CYS A 60 -11.77 -34.27 -1.42
CA CYS A 60 -12.02 -33.42 -2.59
C CYS A 60 -13.08 -34.04 -3.52
N ARG A 61 -13.04 -35.39 -3.74
CA ARG A 61 -14.08 -36.09 -4.51
C ARG A 61 -15.48 -36.00 -3.89
N GLN A 62 -15.58 -35.77 -2.59
CA GLN A 62 -16.84 -35.53 -1.86
C GLN A 62 -17.23 -34.03 -1.85
N GLY A 63 -16.51 -33.17 -2.59
CA GLY A 63 -16.76 -31.73 -2.66
C GLY A 63 -16.20 -30.91 -1.48
N VAL A 64 -15.38 -31.52 -0.62
CA VAL A 64 -14.69 -30.83 0.46
C VAL A 64 -13.57 -29.95 -0.13
N LYS A 65 -13.42 -28.72 0.33
CA LYS A 65 -12.37 -27.78 -0.12
C LYS A 65 -11.21 -27.77 0.85
N ILE A 66 -9.99 -27.75 0.33
CA ILE A 66 -8.77 -27.63 1.12
C ILE A 66 -8.34 -26.16 1.16
N ILE A 67 -8.31 -25.57 2.34
CA ILE A 67 -7.83 -24.20 2.53
C ILE A 67 -6.39 -24.24 3.02
N VAL A 68 -5.46 -23.84 2.15
CA VAL A 68 -4.02 -23.89 2.41
C VAL A 68 -3.61 -22.65 3.20
N ILE A 69 -3.06 -22.83 4.38
CA ILE A 69 -2.69 -21.75 5.30
C ILE A 69 -1.17 -21.67 5.44
N ASP A 70 -0.52 -22.81 5.66
CA ASP A 70 0.92 -22.86 5.87
C ASP A 70 1.64 -23.15 4.55
N GLU A 71 2.73 -22.44 4.27
CA GLU A 71 3.58 -22.59 3.07
C GLU A 71 2.76 -22.70 1.75
N PRO A 72 1.91 -21.69 1.41
CA PRO A 72 0.96 -21.81 0.31
C PRO A 72 1.61 -22.20 -1.02
N ASP A 73 2.76 -21.62 -1.38
CA ASP A 73 3.45 -21.88 -2.65
C ASP A 73 3.83 -23.37 -2.80
N LYS A 74 4.47 -23.92 -1.77
CA LYS A 74 4.90 -25.33 -1.77
C LYS A 74 3.71 -26.29 -1.74
N CYS A 75 2.72 -25.98 -0.91
CA CYS A 75 1.54 -26.83 -0.74
C CYS A 75 0.68 -26.81 -1.99
N CYS A 76 0.40 -25.66 -2.58
CA CYS A 76 -0.37 -25.54 -3.82
C CYS A 76 0.30 -26.26 -4.99
N ALA A 77 1.61 -26.10 -5.18
CA ALA A 77 2.36 -26.83 -6.18
C ALA A 77 2.28 -28.36 -5.96
N SER A 78 2.38 -28.81 -4.71
CA SER A 78 2.26 -30.24 -4.39
C SER A 78 0.84 -30.78 -4.64
N LEU A 79 -0.20 -30.03 -4.30
CA LEU A 79 -1.59 -30.43 -4.51
C LEU A 79 -1.92 -30.52 -6.02
N SER A 80 -1.51 -29.52 -6.78
CA SER A 80 -1.75 -29.48 -8.22
C SER A 80 -0.92 -30.51 -8.99
N GLN A 81 0.41 -30.45 -8.88
CA GLN A 81 1.31 -31.28 -9.71
C GLN A 81 1.36 -32.74 -9.28
N LYS A 82 1.44 -33.03 -7.97
CA LYS A 82 1.62 -34.39 -7.48
C LYS A 82 0.31 -35.12 -7.28
N ARG A 83 -0.80 -34.43 -7.08
CA ARG A 83 -2.11 -35.03 -6.77
C ARG A 83 -3.18 -34.77 -7.81
N GLY A 84 -2.90 -33.95 -8.84
CA GLY A 84 -3.84 -33.66 -9.92
C GLY A 84 -5.08 -32.88 -9.46
N LEU A 85 -5.01 -32.16 -8.33
CA LEU A 85 -6.12 -31.39 -7.80
C LEU A 85 -6.18 -30.03 -8.51
N LYS A 86 -7.39 -29.51 -8.67
CA LYS A 86 -7.64 -28.26 -9.39
C LYS A 86 -7.69 -27.08 -8.44
N PHE A 87 -6.95 -26.03 -8.75
CA PHE A 87 -7.01 -24.76 -8.06
C PHE A 87 -8.45 -24.22 -8.09
N TYR A 88 -8.92 -23.64 -7.02
CA TYR A 88 -10.29 -23.19 -6.74
C TYR A 88 -11.31 -24.35 -6.58
N ASP A 89 -11.32 -25.36 -7.44
CA ASP A 89 -12.31 -26.42 -7.37
C ASP A 89 -12.06 -27.38 -6.19
N ASP A 90 -10.81 -27.67 -5.87
CA ASP A 90 -10.41 -28.61 -4.82
C ASP A 90 -9.70 -27.92 -3.66
N PHE A 91 -8.86 -26.95 -3.97
CA PHE A 91 -8.07 -26.23 -2.96
C PHE A 91 -7.88 -24.75 -3.29
N LEU A 92 -7.61 -23.95 -2.24
CA LEU A 92 -7.35 -22.52 -2.37
C LEU A 92 -6.44 -22.03 -1.24
N PRO A 93 -5.44 -21.17 -1.48
CA PRO A 93 -4.74 -20.46 -0.42
C PRO A 93 -5.69 -19.59 0.41
N ALA A 94 -5.40 -19.43 1.70
CA ALA A 94 -6.24 -18.68 2.62
C ALA A 94 -6.44 -17.20 2.19
N GLU A 95 -5.44 -16.60 1.54
CA GLU A 95 -5.49 -15.24 1.00
C GLU A 95 -6.51 -15.06 -0.12
N TYR A 96 -6.79 -16.11 -0.91
CA TYR A 96 -7.85 -16.12 -1.93
C TYR A 96 -9.15 -16.76 -1.41
N PHE A 97 -9.13 -17.35 -0.23
CA PHE A 97 -10.33 -17.84 0.42
C PHE A 97 -11.11 -16.71 1.09
N GLU A 98 -10.41 -15.76 1.70
CA GLU A 98 -11.01 -14.55 2.27
C GLU A 98 -10.21 -13.33 1.84
N TYR A 99 -10.86 -12.44 1.09
CA TYR A 99 -10.20 -11.29 0.48
C TYR A 99 -11.14 -10.08 0.35
N ASP A 100 -10.54 -8.89 0.41
CA ASP A 100 -11.18 -7.62 0.06
C ASP A 100 -10.73 -7.14 -1.33
N MET A 101 -9.56 -7.59 -1.78
CA MET A 101 -8.93 -7.34 -3.08
C MET A 101 -8.32 -8.66 -3.57
N ILE A 102 -8.27 -8.89 -4.88
CA ILE A 102 -7.65 -10.07 -5.48
C ILE A 102 -6.21 -9.69 -5.86
N ASP A 103 -5.22 -10.35 -5.26
CA ASP A 103 -3.83 -10.24 -5.68
C ASP A 103 -3.63 -11.01 -7.00
N CYS A 104 -3.69 -10.27 -8.11
CA CYS A 104 -3.63 -10.86 -9.44
C CYS A 104 -2.23 -11.36 -9.80
N LEU A 105 -1.15 -10.75 -9.28
CA LEU A 105 0.22 -11.21 -9.51
C LEU A 105 0.47 -12.53 -8.80
N GLY A 106 0.15 -12.59 -7.50
CA GLY A 106 0.27 -13.83 -6.74
C GLY A 106 -0.60 -14.94 -7.33
N LEU A 107 -1.84 -14.64 -7.73
CA LEU A 107 -2.73 -15.61 -8.38
C LEU A 107 -2.15 -16.13 -9.71
N TYR A 108 -1.62 -15.22 -10.55
CA TYR A 108 -1.03 -15.59 -11.83
C TYR A 108 0.21 -16.48 -11.65
N SER A 109 1.08 -16.16 -10.70
CA SER A 109 2.25 -16.96 -10.36
C SER A 109 1.87 -18.37 -9.83
N LEU A 110 0.80 -18.47 -9.05
CA LEU A 110 0.36 -19.74 -8.45
C LEU A 110 -0.27 -20.69 -9.46
N CYS A 111 -1.08 -20.19 -10.39
CA CYS A 111 -1.89 -21.06 -11.24
C CYS A 111 -1.55 -20.99 -12.74
N GLY A 112 -0.72 -20.03 -13.18
CA GLY A 112 -0.38 -19.82 -14.58
C GLY A 112 -1.50 -19.14 -15.38
N SER A 113 -1.19 -18.73 -16.61
CA SER A 113 -2.08 -17.89 -17.44
C SER A 113 -3.43 -18.53 -17.76
N GLU A 114 -3.45 -19.80 -18.16
CA GLU A 114 -4.68 -20.51 -18.55
C GLU A 114 -5.64 -20.63 -17.36
N GLU A 115 -5.13 -21.11 -16.25
CA GLU A 115 -5.91 -21.31 -15.03
C GLU A 115 -6.32 -19.98 -14.41
N PHE A 116 -5.46 -18.96 -14.49
CA PHE A 116 -5.78 -17.59 -14.07
C PHE A 116 -7.02 -17.05 -14.80
N GLY A 117 -7.09 -17.19 -16.11
CA GLY A 117 -8.26 -16.77 -16.91
C GLY A 117 -9.55 -17.46 -16.49
N ARG A 118 -9.48 -18.71 -16.01
CA ARG A 118 -10.61 -19.49 -15.50
C ARG A 118 -10.99 -19.07 -14.06
N VAL A 119 -10.01 -18.87 -13.19
CA VAL A 119 -10.21 -18.67 -11.75
C VAL A 119 -10.58 -17.22 -11.40
N LEU A 120 -9.98 -16.23 -12.08
CA LEU A 120 -10.25 -14.83 -11.80
C LEU A 120 -11.74 -14.47 -11.80
N PRO A 121 -12.54 -14.84 -12.83
CA PRO A 121 -13.99 -14.58 -12.82
C PRO A 121 -14.72 -15.26 -11.65
N LEU A 122 -14.29 -16.46 -11.24
CA LEU A 122 -14.89 -17.17 -10.11
C LEU A 122 -14.64 -16.42 -8.79
N LEU A 123 -13.44 -15.87 -8.60
CA LEU A 123 -13.13 -15.04 -7.44
C LEU A 123 -13.85 -13.68 -7.49
N MET A 124 -14.01 -13.09 -8.66
CA MET A 124 -14.76 -11.83 -8.83
C MET A 124 -16.27 -12.01 -8.55
N ARG A 125 -16.80 -13.21 -8.81
CA ARG A 125 -18.23 -13.52 -8.76
C ARG A 125 -19.03 -12.58 -9.68
N ASP A 126 -20.02 -11.89 -9.13
CA ASP A 126 -20.89 -10.93 -9.81
C ASP A 126 -20.37 -9.48 -9.80
N LYS A 127 -19.15 -9.28 -9.22
CA LYS A 127 -18.57 -7.94 -9.10
C LYS A 127 -17.76 -7.55 -10.33
N LYS A 128 -17.73 -6.26 -10.60
CA LYS A 128 -16.91 -5.63 -11.64
C LYS A 128 -15.47 -5.45 -11.13
N GLY A 129 -14.49 -5.71 -11.97
CA GLY A 129 -13.08 -5.47 -11.64
C GLY A 129 -12.77 -3.97 -11.58
N ALA A 130 -12.07 -3.55 -10.54
CA ALA A 130 -11.47 -2.23 -10.43
C ALA A 130 -9.95 -2.37 -10.39
N LEU A 131 -9.23 -1.63 -11.23
CA LEU A 131 -7.79 -1.55 -11.24
C LEU A 131 -7.36 -0.15 -10.79
N ILE A 132 -6.39 -0.06 -9.89
CA ILE A 132 -5.76 1.21 -9.54
C ILE A 132 -4.27 1.16 -9.85
N ASN A 133 -3.77 2.16 -10.58
CA ASN A 133 -2.40 2.20 -11.08
C ASN A 133 -1.71 3.50 -10.67
N GLY A 134 -0.52 3.39 -10.09
CA GLY A 134 0.26 4.52 -9.61
C GLY A 134 1.32 4.13 -8.58
N ASN A 135 1.75 5.10 -7.80
CA ASN A 135 2.75 4.91 -6.75
C ASN A 135 2.13 4.39 -5.43
N CYS A 136 2.91 4.43 -4.34
CA CYS A 136 2.50 3.96 -3.00
C CYS A 136 1.21 4.58 -2.44
N GLN A 137 0.74 5.73 -2.98
CA GLN A 137 -0.50 6.38 -2.55
C GLN A 137 -1.75 5.64 -3.00
N THR A 138 -1.65 4.83 -4.07
CA THR A 138 -2.82 4.17 -4.67
C THR A 138 -3.35 3.01 -3.82
N GLU A 139 -2.48 2.28 -3.14
CA GLU A 139 -2.90 1.17 -2.27
C GLU A 139 -3.78 1.64 -1.08
N PRO A 140 -3.41 2.69 -0.32
CA PRO A 140 -4.29 3.26 0.69
C PRO A 140 -5.64 3.77 0.14
N ILE A 141 -5.64 4.41 -1.04
CA ILE A 141 -6.89 4.86 -1.69
C ILE A 141 -7.77 3.64 -2.03
N ALA A 142 -7.21 2.59 -2.63
CA ALA A 142 -7.91 1.34 -2.90
C ALA A 142 -8.49 0.72 -1.62
N LYS A 143 -7.73 0.79 -0.52
CA LYS A 143 -8.19 0.30 0.79
C LYS A 143 -9.39 1.07 1.31
N TYR A 144 -9.41 2.41 1.22
CA TYR A 144 -10.59 3.21 1.55
C TYR A 144 -11.78 2.82 0.66
N LEU A 145 -11.60 2.76 -0.65
CA LEU A 145 -12.67 2.39 -1.59
C LEU A 145 -13.25 1.00 -1.28
N SER A 146 -12.40 -0.01 -1.04
CA SER A 146 -12.83 -1.37 -0.67
C SER A 146 -13.62 -1.42 0.65
N ARG A 147 -13.36 -0.47 1.57
CA ARG A 147 -14.08 -0.35 2.85
C ARG A 147 -15.38 0.45 2.74
N ASN A 148 -15.72 0.97 1.56
CA ASN A 148 -16.99 1.59 1.30
C ASN A 148 -18.04 0.54 0.86
N GLU A 149 -19.20 0.53 1.49
CA GLU A 149 -20.21 -0.50 1.26
C GLU A 149 -20.78 -0.46 -0.18
N ARG A 150 -21.08 0.73 -0.72
CA ARG A 150 -21.63 0.84 -2.08
C ARG A 150 -20.60 0.42 -3.14
N PHE A 151 -19.33 0.75 -2.91
CA PHE A 151 -18.24 0.32 -3.77
C PHE A 151 -18.06 -1.21 -3.70
N SER A 152 -17.89 -1.75 -2.50
CA SER A 152 -17.61 -3.17 -2.30
C SER A 152 -18.75 -4.11 -2.71
N LYS A 153 -19.98 -3.60 -2.83
CA LYS A 153 -21.10 -4.35 -3.43
C LYS A 153 -20.99 -4.48 -4.95
N GLN A 154 -20.38 -3.49 -5.63
CA GLN A 154 -20.35 -3.45 -7.10
C GLN A 154 -18.97 -3.82 -7.67
N TYR A 155 -17.91 -3.48 -6.97
CA TYR A 155 -16.54 -3.62 -7.44
C TYR A 155 -15.68 -4.48 -6.52
N ILE A 156 -14.67 -5.09 -7.11
CA ILE A 156 -13.55 -5.70 -6.39
C ILE A 156 -12.24 -5.24 -7.03
N PHE A 157 -11.26 -4.87 -6.20
CA PHE A 157 -9.95 -4.50 -6.73
C PHE A 157 -9.18 -5.72 -7.22
N LEU A 158 -8.67 -5.59 -8.44
CA LEU A 158 -7.71 -6.47 -9.06
C LEU A 158 -6.33 -5.86 -8.78
N LYS A 159 -5.69 -6.30 -7.69
CA LYS A 159 -4.44 -5.73 -7.23
C LYS A 159 -3.30 -6.20 -8.13
N THR A 160 -2.53 -5.24 -8.63
CA THR A 160 -1.22 -5.42 -9.24
C THR A 160 -0.16 -4.78 -8.33
N THR A 161 1.06 -4.59 -8.81
CA THR A 161 2.08 -3.88 -8.05
C THR A 161 2.04 -2.37 -8.29
N VAL A 162 2.78 -1.60 -7.48
CA VAL A 162 2.96 -0.16 -7.70
C VAL A 162 3.98 0.09 -8.82
N VAL A 163 3.81 1.17 -9.58
CA VAL A 163 4.54 1.42 -10.83
C VAL A 163 6.07 1.30 -10.72
N HIS A 164 6.66 1.75 -9.62
CA HIS A 164 8.12 1.70 -9.44
C HIS A 164 8.66 0.30 -9.06
N ARG A 165 7.79 -0.71 -8.95
CA ARG A 165 8.13 -2.12 -8.69
C ARG A 165 7.69 -3.05 -9.82
N PHE A 166 7.30 -2.50 -10.97
CA PHE A 166 6.91 -3.32 -12.11
C PHE A 166 8.09 -4.17 -12.60
N ASP A 167 7.81 -5.43 -12.81
CA ASP A 167 8.71 -6.43 -13.36
C ASP A 167 8.08 -7.10 -14.61
N ALA A 168 8.76 -8.08 -15.14
CA ALA A 168 8.30 -8.80 -16.34
C ALA A 168 6.94 -9.52 -16.14
N GLU A 169 6.64 -9.99 -14.92
CA GLU A 169 5.37 -10.66 -14.61
C GLU A 169 4.23 -9.64 -14.54
N SER A 170 4.46 -8.49 -13.92
CA SER A 170 3.53 -7.36 -13.91
C SER A 170 3.15 -6.92 -15.32
N ILE A 171 4.13 -6.86 -16.23
CA ILE A 171 3.92 -6.49 -17.65
C ILE A 171 3.07 -7.54 -18.36
N LYS A 172 3.30 -8.83 -18.11
CA LYS A 172 2.51 -9.92 -18.70
C LYS A 172 1.03 -9.78 -18.35
N ILE A 173 0.71 -9.55 -17.08
CA ILE A 173 -0.69 -9.38 -16.63
C ILE A 173 -1.33 -8.15 -17.29
N LEU A 174 -0.63 -7.01 -17.37
CA LEU A 174 -1.11 -5.79 -18.02
C LEU A 174 -1.21 -5.92 -19.56
N SER A 175 -0.87 -7.08 -20.10
CA SER A 175 -1.03 -7.42 -21.52
C SER A 175 -1.98 -8.61 -21.72
N ASP A 176 -2.45 -9.25 -20.68
CA ASP A 176 -3.33 -10.40 -20.73
C ASP A 176 -4.79 -9.95 -20.88
N ARG A 177 -5.44 -10.39 -21.96
CA ARG A 177 -6.85 -10.06 -22.23
C ARG A 177 -7.79 -10.66 -21.18
N ALA A 178 -7.48 -11.83 -20.64
CA ALA A 178 -8.27 -12.44 -19.58
C ALA A 178 -8.35 -11.56 -18.32
N PHE A 179 -7.30 -10.77 -18.07
CA PHE A 179 -7.26 -9.76 -17.02
C PHE A 179 -7.92 -8.43 -17.45
N LEU A 180 -7.47 -7.86 -18.59
CA LEU A 180 -7.89 -6.52 -19.03
C LEU A 180 -9.39 -6.43 -19.29
N ASP A 181 -10.00 -7.45 -19.86
CA ASP A 181 -11.44 -7.50 -20.15
C ASP A 181 -12.32 -7.57 -18.87
N ARG A 182 -11.71 -7.78 -17.71
CA ARG A 182 -12.40 -7.77 -16.41
C ARG A 182 -12.37 -6.40 -15.72
N VAL A 183 -11.57 -5.47 -16.23
CA VAL A 183 -11.43 -4.13 -15.65
C VAL A 183 -12.56 -3.23 -16.15
N ALA A 184 -13.55 -2.99 -15.29
CA ALA A 184 -14.67 -2.09 -15.57
C ALA A 184 -14.49 -0.68 -14.98
N LEU A 185 -13.52 -0.52 -14.05
CA LEU A 185 -13.12 0.75 -13.47
C LEU A 185 -11.58 0.81 -13.40
N PHE A 186 -11.01 1.81 -14.04
CA PHE A 186 -9.58 2.08 -14.01
C PHE A 186 -9.30 3.44 -13.38
N ILE A 187 -8.65 3.41 -12.23
CA ILE A 187 -8.19 4.61 -11.51
C ILE A 187 -6.69 4.72 -11.71
N THR A 188 -6.18 5.84 -12.19
CA THR A 188 -4.75 5.99 -12.47
C THR A 188 -4.21 7.35 -12.10
N GLN A 189 -2.99 7.38 -11.58
CA GLN A 189 -2.17 8.59 -11.62
C GLN A 189 -1.67 8.80 -13.07
N LYS A 190 -1.36 10.06 -13.44
CA LYS A 190 -0.75 10.33 -14.75
C LYS A 190 0.64 9.71 -14.79
N ILE A 191 0.79 8.63 -15.54
CA ILE A 191 2.06 7.93 -15.76
C ILE A 191 2.46 8.16 -17.21
N SER A 192 3.63 8.79 -17.40
CA SER A 192 4.18 9.06 -18.73
C SER A 192 4.58 7.76 -19.45
N ILE A 193 4.43 7.73 -20.77
CA ILE A 193 4.97 6.65 -21.62
C ILE A 193 6.51 6.57 -21.55
N ASN A 194 7.15 7.67 -21.20
CA ASN A 194 8.60 7.75 -21.02
C ASN A 194 9.04 7.37 -19.59
N ASN A 195 8.14 6.79 -18.79
CA ASN A 195 8.51 6.33 -17.45
C ASN A 195 9.56 5.21 -17.56
N SER A 196 10.71 5.41 -16.92
CA SER A 196 11.84 4.47 -16.97
C SER A 196 11.56 3.12 -16.31
N HIS A 197 10.58 3.04 -15.42
CA HIS A 197 10.26 1.81 -14.72
C HIS A 197 9.29 0.93 -15.49
N CYS A 198 8.27 1.51 -16.12
CA CYS A 198 7.29 0.75 -16.88
C CYS A 198 6.50 1.63 -17.86
N SER A 199 6.92 1.68 -19.11
CA SER A 199 6.18 2.35 -20.19
C SER A 199 4.83 1.69 -20.45
N GLU A 200 4.73 0.36 -20.29
CA GLU A 200 3.53 -0.45 -20.52
C GLU A 200 2.40 -0.12 -19.56
N ALA A 201 2.73 0.37 -18.35
CA ALA A 201 1.76 0.85 -17.37
C ALA A 201 1.41 2.34 -17.54
N SER A 202 1.90 3.00 -18.60
CA SER A 202 1.55 4.40 -18.85
C SER A 202 0.04 4.56 -19.00
N SER A 203 -0.47 5.70 -18.50
CA SER A 203 -1.91 5.98 -18.55
C SER A 203 -2.44 5.94 -19.98
N GLU A 204 -1.66 6.44 -20.93
CA GLU A 204 -2.02 6.45 -22.36
C GLU A 204 -2.16 5.05 -22.95
N LEU A 205 -1.20 4.16 -22.71
CA LEU A 205 -1.25 2.77 -23.22
C LEU A 205 -2.34 1.97 -22.52
N MET A 206 -2.51 2.15 -21.21
CA MET A 206 -3.58 1.48 -20.48
C MET A 206 -4.96 1.90 -20.99
N TYR A 207 -5.16 3.18 -21.31
CA TYR A 207 -6.42 3.65 -21.90
C TYR A 207 -6.77 2.99 -23.23
N LYS A 208 -5.74 2.68 -24.04
CA LYS A 208 -5.91 1.98 -25.34
C LYS A 208 -6.15 0.47 -25.18
N LYS A 209 -5.59 -0.15 -24.12
CA LYS A 209 -5.70 -1.59 -23.87
C LYS A 209 -7.02 -1.99 -23.20
N LEU A 210 -7.59 -1.12 -22.37
CA LEU A 210 -8.79 -1.39 -21.59
C LEU A 210 -10.05 -1.35 -22.47
N PRO A 211 -11.12 -2.07 -22.09
CA PRO A 211 -12.41 -2.02 -22.79
C PRO A 211 -12.94 -0.59 -22.93
N ASP A 212 -13.70 -0.34 -23.99
CA ASP A 212 -14.27 1.00 -24.26
C ASP A 212 -15.27 1.44 -23.19
N ASP A 213 -16.00 0.51 -22.61
CA ASP A 213 -16.98 0.72 -21.52
C ASP A 213 -16.32 0.80 -20.14
N CYS A 214 -15.01 0.57 -20.03
CA CYS A 214 -14.26 0.74 -18.81
C CYS A 214 -14.28 2.20 -18.37
N LYS A 215 -14.83 2.49 -17.20
CA LYS A 215 -14.81 3.84 -16.62
C LYS A 215 -13.38 4.19 -16.19
N LYS A 216 -12.88 5.31 -16.68
CA LYS A 216 -11.50 5.78 -16.44
C LYS A 216 -11.54 6.99 -15.52
N VAL A 217 -10.68 7.01 -14.49
CA VAL A 217 -10.58 8.10 -13.50
C VAL A 217 -9.12 8.44 -13.31
N MET A 218 -8.74 9.65 -13.65
CA MET A 218 -7.39 10.17 -13.44
C MET A 218 -7.30 10.93 -12.12
N ILE A 219 -6.34 10.56 -11.29
CA ILE A 219 -6.04 11.20 -10.01
C ILE A 219 -4.64 11.83 -10.03
N ASN A 220 -4.40 12.82 -9.18
CA ASN A 220 -3.08 13.42 -9.05
C ASN A 220 -2.13 12.51 -8.25
N ASN A 221 -0.85 12.61 -8.55
CA ASN A 221 0.23 12.22 -7.65
C ASN A 221 0.47 13.37 -6.66
N TYR A 222 0.10 13.16 -5.40
CA TYR A 222 0.25 14.18 -4.37
C TYR A 222 1.72 14.33 -4.00
N TRP A 223 2.29 15.45 -4.37
CA TRP A 223 3.65 15.84 -4.07
C TRP A 223 3.66 17.26 -3.56
N PHE A 224 4.15 17.46 -2.35
CA PHE A 224 4.26 18.75 -1.71
C PHE A 224 5.53 18.86 -0.88
N GLN A 225 6.49 19.62 -1.37
CA GLN A 225 7.79 19.85 -0.72
C GLN A 225 7.79 21.06 0.21
N GLY A 226 6.67 21.80 0.32
CA GLY A 226 6.61 23.05 1.09
C GLY A 226 6.95 22.92 2.58
N TYR A 227 6.83 21.70 3.16
CA TYR A 227 7.28 21.43 4.53
C TYR A 227 8.75 20.99 4.61
N PHE A 228 9.36 20.66 3.49
CA PHE A 228 10.64 19.96 3.41
C PHE A 228 11.59 20.66 2.45
N PRO A 229 11.96 21.95 2.70
CA PRO A 229 12.88 22.70 1.85
C PRO A 229 14.26 22.04 1.75
N GLN A 230 14.65 21.24 2.76
CA GLN A 230 15.90 20.48 2.81
C GLN A 230 15.90 19.22 1.93
N HIS A 231 14.75 18.80 1.39
CA HIS A 231 14.61 17.53 0.68
C HIS A 231 15.50 17.42 -0.55
N LYS A 232 16.33 16.38 -0.57
CA LYS A 232 17.13 16.01 -1.74
C LYS A 232 17.34 14.48 -1.83
N LYS A 233 17.96 14.02 -2.91
CA LYS A 233 18.45 12.65 -3.01
C LYS A 233 19.61 12.46 -2.01
N ASN A 234 19.59 11.38 -1.24
CA ASN A 234 20.67 11.06 -0.33
C ASN A 234 21.79 10.33 -1.06
N GLU A 235 22.96 10.97 -1.16
CA GLU A 235 24.15 10.41 -1.77
C GLU A 235 24.91 9.46 -0.81
N TYR A 236 24.61 9.56 0.49
CA TYR A 236 25.23 8.75 1.55
C TYR A 236 24.34 7.55 1.94
N ASN A 237 23.27 7.32 1.21
CA ASN A 237 22.34 6.23 1.53
C ASN A 237 22.98 4.87 1.31
N VAL A 238 23.01 4.05 2.36
CA VAL A 238 23.51 2.67 2.32
C VAL A 238 22.32 1.71 2.27
N LEU A 239 22.25 0.93 1.20
CA LEU A 239 21.27 -0.16 1.09
C LEU A 239 21.71 -1.32 1.98
N THR A 240 20.77 -1.88 2.72
CA THR A 240 21.00 -3.06 3.55
C THR A 240 19.89 -4.09 3.28
N ASP A 241 20.14 -5.36 3.64
CA ASP A 241 19.13 -6.42 3.52
C ASP A 241 17.84 -6.11 4.32
N MET A 242 17.95 -5.36 5.40
CA MET A 242 16.82 -4.89 6.21
C MET A 242 16.08 -3.71 5.58
N TYR A 243 16.73 -2.90 4.77
CA TYR A 243 16.20 -1.67 4.18
C TYR A 243 16.45 -1.63 2.68
N THR A 244 15.49 -2.11 1.91
CA THR A 244 15.53 -2.13 0.45
C THR A 244 15.78 -0.74 -0.17
N TYR A 245 15.42 0.33 0.56
CA TYR A 245 15.61 1.72 0.13
C TYR A 245 16.69 2.47 0.93
N GLY A 246 17.39 1.78 1.85
CA GLY A 246 18.37 2.37 2.75
C GLY A 246 17.79 2.98 4.02
N ALA A 247 18.66 3.27 4.99
CA ALA A 247 18.26 3.80 6.30
C ALA A 247 17.76 5.24 6.22
N PHE A 248 18.44 6.08 5.45
CA PHE A 248 18.03 7.44 5.09
C PHE A 248 17.94 7.51 3.56
N ASN A 249 16.82 7.12 3.00
CA ASN A 249 16.62 7.08 1.55
C ASN A 249 16.52 8.48 0.91
N TRP A 250 16.34 9.52 1.72
CA TRP A 250 16.37 10.92 1.29
C TRP A 250 17.40 11.68 2.09
N GLY A 251 18.07 12.63 1.45
CA GLY A 251 19.07 13.49 2.04
C GLY A 251 18.47 14.74 2.66
N ASP A 252 19.29 15.38 3.48
CA ASP A 252 18.99 16.64 4.13
C ASP A 252 20.03 17.69 3.69
N GLU A 253 19.63 18.58 2.77
CA GLU A 253 20.51 19.61 2.19
C GLU A 253 21.08 20.53 3.25
N PHE A 254 20.30 20.83 4.31
CA PHE A 254 20.76 21.75 5.34
C PHE A 254 21.87 21.11 6.17
N LEU A 255 21.68 19.87 6.62
CA LEU A 255 22.69 19.13 7.38
C LEU A 255 23.95 18.88 6.54
N ASP A 256 23.76 18.43 5.31
CA ASP A 256 24.88 18.14 4.40
C ASP A 256 25.71 19.42 4.12
N SER A 257 25.06 20.55 3.86
CA SER A 257 25.73 21.84 3.64
C SER A 257 26.53 22.31 4.85
N MET A 258 26.01 22.13 6.07
CA MET A 258 26.70 22.52 7.29
C MET A 258 27.93 21.65 7.55
N VAL A 259 27.83 20.32 7.32
CA VAL A 259 28.97 19.41 7.40
C VAL A 259 30.03 19.79 6.36
N GLN A 260 29.65 20.08 5.12
CA GLN A 260 30.59 20.51 4.06
C GLN A 260 31.30 21.82 4.40
N LYS A 261 30.68 22.72 5.17
CA LYS A 261 31.29 23.96 5.70
C LYS A 261 32.23 23.70 6.88
N GLY A 262 32.39 22.46 7.32
CA GLY A 262 33.28 22.08 8.41
C GLY A 262 32.72 22.39 9.81
N MET A 263 31.40 22.58 9.96
CA MET A 263 30.78 22.80 11.27
C MET A 263 30.83 21.52 12.09
N THR A 264 31.06 21.66 13.39
CA THR A 264 30.99 20.57 14.36
C THR A 264 29.54 20.12 14.59
N GLY A 265 29.32 18.91 15.10
CA GLY A 265 27.99 18.39 15.43
C GLY A 265 27.20 19.32 16.34
N ASP A 266 27.86 19.88 17.35
CA ASP A 266 27.21 20.81 18.30
C ASP A 266 26.84 22.14 17.69
N GLU A 267 27.66 22.67 16.78
CA GLU A 267 27.33 23.89 16.01
C GLU A 267 26.15 23.65 15.07
N ILE A 268 26.12 22.50 14.39
CA ILE A 268 24.99 22.12 13.53
C ILE A 268 23.73 21.97 14.37
N PHE A 269 23.80 21.23 15.48
CA PHE A 269 22.67 20.99 16.35
C PHE A 269 22.08 22.29 16.91
N LYS A 270 22.89 23.27 17.25
CA LYS A 270 22.42 24.60 17.64
C LYS A 270 21.78 25.34 16.46
N ALA A 271 22.41 25.30 15.30
CA ALA A 271 21.93 26.02 14.12
C ALA A 271 20.54 25.57 13.63
N VAL A 272 20.26 24.25 13.65
CA VAL A 272 18.99 23.70 13.19
C VAL A 272 17.76 24.13 14.00
N HIS A 273 17.98 24.60 15.25
CA HIS A 273 16.93 25.15 16.10
C HIS A 273 16.70 26.65 15.92
N THR A 274 17.44 27.29 15.00
CA THR A 274 17.36 28.72 14.75
C THR A 274 16.78 29.02 13.37
N ASP A 275 16.46 30.28 13.14
CA ASP A 275 16.02 30.80 11.83
C ASP A 275 17.19 30.86 10.80
N ALA A 276 18.42 30.55 11.21
CA ALA A 276 19.59 30.60 10.33
C ALA A 276 19.61 29.43 9.30
N VAL A 277 18.83 28.38 9.50
CA VAL A 277 18.81 27.20 8.63
C VAL A 277 18.16 27.48 7.28
N VAL A 278 17.12 28.29 7.25
CA VAL A 278 16.39 28.72 6.05
C VAL A 278 15.65 30.04 6.36
N ASP A 279 15.57 30.93 5.39
CA ASP A 279 14.82 32.18 5.56
C ASP A 279 13.34 32.01 5.19
N GLU A 280 12.50 32.92 5.73
CA GLU A 280 11.06 32.90 5.56
C GLU A 280 10.64 33.08 4.09
N GLN A 281 11.35 33.93 3.34
CA GLN A 281 11.04 34.21 1.94
C GLN A 281 11.24 32.94 1.08
N THR A 282 12.33 32.22 1.28
CA THR A 282 12.62 30.95 0.61
C THR A 282 11.50 29.94 0.85
N VAL A 283 11.04 29.77 2.09
CA VAL A 283 9.93 28.85 2.41
C VAL A 283 8.63 29.26 1.72
N LYS A 284 8.29 30.55 1.75
CA LYS A 284 7.06 31.07 1.10
C LYS A 284 7.09 30.93 -0.42
N GLU A 285 8.22 31.19 -1.05
CA GLU A 285 8.40 31.01 -2.49
C GLU A 285 8.31 29.54 -2.89
N LEU A 286 8.93 28.65 -2.11
CA LEU A 286 8.81 27.21 -2.31
C LEU A 286 7.34 26.77 -2.25
N VAL A 287 6.62 27.14 -1.19
CA VAL A 287 5.20 26.79 -1.05
C VAL A 287 4.39 27.29 -2.24
N LYS A 288 4.59 28.54 -2.65
CA LYS A 288 3.91 29.13 -3.81
C LYS A 288 4.18 28.35 -5.10
N SER A 289 5.44 27.99 -5.34
CA SER A 289 5.83 27.18 -6.52
C SER A 289 5.22 25.78 -6.48
N GLN A 290 5.19 25.16 -5.30
CA GLN A 290 4.61 23.81 -5.13
C GLN A 290 3.10 23.79 -5.44
N PHE A 291 2.34 24.83 -5.07
CA PHE A 291 0.92 24.93 -5.44
C PHE A 291 0.74 25.19 -6.94
N ALA A 292 1.58 26.01 -7.55
CA ALA A 292 1.55 26.20 -9.00
C ALA A 292 1.79 24.87 -9.74
N ASP A 293 2.83 24.12 -9.36
CA ASP A 293 3.13 22.80 -9.92
C ASP A 293 2.01 21.79 -9.68
N MET A 294 1.41 21.80 -8.50
CA MET A 294 0.31 20.89 -8.17
C MET A 294 -0.89 21.16 -9.08
N ARG A 295 -1.26 22.39 -9.30
CA ARG A 295 -2.35 22.78 -10.21
C ARG A 295 -2.06 22.39 -11.66
N GLU A 296 -0.82 22.56 -12.14
CA GLU A 296 -0.42 22.10 -13.47
C GLU A 296 -0.58 20.58 -13.62
N ARG A 297 -0.13 19.81 -12.62
CA ARG A 297 -0.29 18.36 -12.62
C ARG A 297 -1.75 17.90 -12.54
N GLU A 298 -2.62 18.70 -11.92
CA GLU A 298 -4.06 18.41 -11.80
C GLU A 298 -4.90 18.78 -13.02
N LYS A 299 -4.36 19.52 -13.99
CA LYS A 299 -5.12 19.90 -15.20
C LYS A 299 -5.79 18.71 -15.89
N PRO A 300 -5.10 17.58 -16.13
CA PRO A 300 -5.69 16.40 -16.77
C PRO A 300 -6.48 15.50 -15.78
N CYS A 301 -6.49 15.82 -14.47
CA CYS A 301 -7.07 14.93 -13.46
C CYS A 301 -8.57 15.20 -13.27
N ASP A 302 -9.33 14.13 -13.12
CA ASP A 302 -10.74 14.18 -12.74
C ASP A 302 -10.92 14.53 -11.26
N ILE A 303 -9.97 14.10 -10.43
CA ILE A 303 -9.97 14.34 -8.99
C ILE A 303 -8.90 15.38 -8.64
N LYS A 304 -9.35 16.53 -8.15
CA LYS A 304 -8.50 17.68 -7.81
C LYS A 304 -8.47 17.89 -6.30
N MET A 305 -7.27 18.15 -5.77
CA MET A 305 -7.02 18.31 -4.33
C MET A 305 -6.23 19.57 -3.98
N ALA A 306 -5.66 20.27 -4.98
CA ALA A 306 -4.77 21.41 -4.76
C ALA A 306 -5.41 22.50 -3.88
N ASP A 307 -6.65 22.86 -4.16
CA ASP A 307 -7.36 23.90 -3.41
C ASP A 307 -7.55 23.47 -1.94
N TYR A 308 -7.96 22.22 -1.70
CA TYR A 308 -8.10 21.71 -0.34
C TYR A 308 -6.77 21.71 0.41
N ILE A 309 -5.68 21.30 -0.23
CA ILE A 309 -4.35 21.28 0.38
C ILE A 309 -3.90 22.72 0.69
N GLU A 310 -4.07 23.66 -0.24
CA GLU A 310 -3.71 25.07 -0.06
C GLU A 310 -4.52 25.76 1.06
N GLU A 311 -5.80 25.43 1.20
CA GLU A 311 -6.65 25.95 2.29
C GLU A 311 -6.25 25.41 3.67
N ASN A 312 -5.54 24.28 3.75
CA ASN A 312 -5.32 23.55 5.01
C ASN A 312 -3.85 23.31 5.36
N TYR A 313 -2.89 23.52 4.45
CA TYR A 313 -1.47 23.19 4.68
C TYR A 313 -0.83 23.94 5.87
N ASN A 314 -1.30 25.15 6.18
CA ASN A 314 -0.82 25.96 7.29
C ASN A 314 -1.66 25.84 8.58
N LYS A 315 -2.68 24.97 8.58
CA LYS A 315 -3.49 24.66 9.77
C LYS A 315 -3.00 23.40 10.47
N ARG A 316 -2.45 22.46 9.70
CA ARG A 316 -1.87 21.20 10.16
C ARG A 316 -0.95 20.60 9.11
N VAL A 317 -0.06 19.70 9.53
CA VAL A 317 0.82 18.97 8.61
C VAL A 317 -0.01 17.94 7.83
N LEU A 318 -0.03 18.06 6.50
CA LEU A 318 -0.79 17.21 5.59
C LEU A 318 0.05 16.14 4.87
N PHE A 319 1.36 16.14 5.09
CA PHE A 319 2.29 15.19 4.47
C PHE A 319 3.32 14.72 5.49
N TYR A 320 3.55 13.42 5.56
CA TYR A 320 4.64 12.81 6.33
C TYR A 320 6.00 12.98 5.63
N ARG A 321 5.98 13.13 4.32
CA ARG A 321 7.10 13.49 3.43
C ARG A 321 6.51 13.99 2.10
N CYS A 322 7.36 14.47 1.20
CA CYS A 322 6.92 15.12 -0.04
C CYS A 322 5.82 14.36 -0.80
N ASN A 323 5.86 13.04 -0.85
CA ASN A 323 4.91 12.19 -1.58
C ASN A 323 4.10 11.24 -0.68
N HIS A 324 4.08 11.45 0.63
CA HIS A 324 3.32 10.64 1.59
C HIS A 324 2.25 11.49 2.28
N PRO A 325 1.08 11.67 1.65
CA PRO A 325 -0.03 12.39 2.27
C PRO A 325 -0.57 11.66 3.50
N VAL A 326 -1.12 12.41 4.44
CA VAL A 326 -1.82 11.85 5.61
C VAL A 326 -3.11 11.16 5.21
N ASN A 327 -3.64 10.31 6.10
CA ASN A 327 -4.88 9.55 5.86
C ASN A 327 -6.06 10.43 5.44
N GLU A 328 -6.13 11.66 5.93
CA GLU A 328 -7.18 12.61 5.57
C GLU A 328 -7.22 12.88 4.06
N LEU A 329 -6.07 13.14 3.42
CA LEU A 329 -6.01 13.39 1.98
C LEU A 329 -6.35 12.14 1.18
N LEU A 330 -5.90 10.97 1.62
CA LEU A 330 -6.19 9.69 0.99
C LEU A 330 -7.69 9.35 1.06
N LYS A 331 -8.29 9.59 2.22
CA LYS A 331 -9.71 9.41 2.45
C LYS A 331 -10.55 10.38 1.59
N LEU A 332 -10.20 11.66 1.57
CA LEU A 332 -10.89 12.66 0.75
C LEU A 332 -10.78 12.34 -0.75
N SER A 333 -9.64 11.82 -1.20
CA SER A 333 -9.48 11.33 -2.57
C SER A 333 -10.45 10.20 -2.88
N ALA A 334 -10.56 9.22 -1.98
CA ALA A 334 -11.52 8.13 -2.13
C ALA A 334 -12.97 8.63 -2.14
N GLU A 335 -13.33 9.60 -1.28
CA GLU A 335 -14.67 10.22 -1.28
C GLU A 335 -14.99 10.91 -2.62
N LYS A 336 -14.04 11.70 -3.14
CA LYS A 336 -14.21 12.35 -4.45
C LYS A 336 -14.33 11.34 -5.60
N ILE A 337 -13.54 10.25 -5.57
CA ILE A 337 -13.66 9.16 -6.55
C ILE A 337 -15.05 8.54 -6.49
N LEU A 338 -15.57 8.22 -5.30
CA LEU A 338 -16.90 7.63 -5.13
C LEU A 338 -18.03 8.53 -5.70
N ARG A 339 -17.91 9.84 -5.55
CA ARG A 339 -18.84 10.82 -6.14
C ARG A 339 -18.68 10.86 -7.66
N PHE A 340 -17.47 10.96 -8.16
CA PHE A 340 -17.18 11.00 -9.60
C PHE A 340 -17.69 9.77 -10.35
N ILE A 341 -17.57 8.58 -9.75
CA ILE A 341 -18.10 7.36 -10.36
C ILE A 341 -19.63 7.20 -10.18
N GLY A 342 -20.28 8.13 -9.48
CA GLY A 342 -21.74 8.17 -9.33
C GLY A 342 -22.31 7.27 -8.23
N LEU A 343 -21.48 6.82 -7.29
CA LEU A 343 -21.94 6.02 -6.14
C LEU A 343 -22.53 6.87 -5.02
N TYR A 344 -22.20 8.15 -4.97
CA TYR A 344 -22.73 9.13 -4.01
C TYR A 344 -23.04 10.46 -4.70
N LYS A 345 -24.08 11.13 -4.27
CA LYS A 345 -24.36 12.53 -4.59
C LYS A 345 -23.48 13.44 -3.74
N ASP A 346 -23.41 14.73 -4.10
CA ASP A 346 -22.53 15.70 -3.43
C ASP A 346 -22.93 15.96 -1.97
N ASP A 347 -24.20 15.89 -1.65
CA ASP A 347 -24.77 16.09 -0.32
C ASP A 347 -24.80 14.83 0.56
N GLU A 348 -24.52 13.65 0.00
CA GLU A 348 -24.55 12.39 0.74
C GLU A 348 -23.26 12.20 1.57
N LYS A 349 -23.42 11.74 2.80
CA LYS A 349 -22.28 11.38 3.65
C LYS A 349 -21.65 10.07 3.19
N VAL A 350 -20.36 10.11 2.87
CA VAL A 350 -19.56 8.92 2.57
C VAL A 350 -19.05 8.31 3.87
N THR A 351 -19.15 6.99 3.99
CA THR A 351 -18.67 6.24 5.16
C THR A 351 -17.77 5.10 4.73
N PHE A 352 -16.78 4.81 5.56
CA PHE A 352 -15.83 3.71 5.38
C PHE A 352 -15.86 2.80 6.61
N ARG A 353 -15.92 1.49 6.41
CA ARG A 353 -15.98 0.50 7.49
C ARG A 353 -14.59 -0.08 7.75
N PHE A 354 -13.94 0.38 8.78
CA PHE A 354 -12.70 -0.21 9.28
C PHE A 354 -12.96 -1.00 10.55
N GLU A 355 -12.16 -2.03 10.80
CA GLU A 355 -12.09 -2.65 12.11
C GLU A 355 -11.61 -1.62 13.13
N TYR A 356 -12.03 -1.77 14.38
CA TYR A 356 -11.76 -0.80 15.44
C TYR A 356 -10.29 -0.36 15.49
N GLY A 357 -10.03 0.93 15.39
CA GLY A 357 -8.70 1.53 15.42
C GLY A 357 -7.84 1.40 14.16
N MET A 358 -8.32 0.73 13.12
CA MET A 358 -7.56 0.57 11.85
C MET A 358 -7.62 1.83 10.97
N ASP A 359 -8.67 2.62 11.07
CA ASP A 359 -8.83 3.89 10.35
C ASP A 359 -7.92 5.00 10.85
N SER A 360 -7.52 4.93 12.13
CA SER A 360 -6.62 5.89 12.76
C SER A 360 -5.13 5.59 12.53
N LYS A 361 -4.78 4.37 12.06
CA LYS A 361 -3.38 4.04 11.76
C LYS A 361 -2.91 4.76 10.50
N PRO A 362 -1.84 5.57 10.58
CA PRO A 362 -1.27 6.22 9.42
C PRO A 362 -0.80 5.19 8.39
N MET A 363 -1.33 5.27 7.15
CA MET A 363 -1.07 4.26 6.12
C MET A 363 0.27 4.44 5.42
N LEU A 364 0.79 5.68 5.37
CA LEU A 364 2.06 6.01 4.70
C LEU A 364 3.12 6.57 5.65
N LYS A 365 2.96 6.39 6.96
CA LYS A 365 3.87 6.95 7.99
C LYS A 365 5.17 6.14 8.18
N SER A 366 5.32 4.99 7.55
CA SER A 366 6.53 4.16 7.70
C SER A 366 7.84 4.87 7.27
N VAL A 367 7.71 5.91 6.44
CA VAL A 367 8.83 6.78 6.03
C VAL A 367 8.36 8.22 6.17
N THR A 368 9.02 8.99 7.04
CA THR A 368 8.71 10.39 7.31
C THR A 368 9.96 11.24 7.12
N GLU A 369 9.77 12.49 6.73
CA GLU A 369 10.81 13.52 6.70
C GLU A 369 10.58 14.50 7.83
N THR A 370 11.65 15.10 8.31
CA THR A 370 11.58 16.08 9.37
C THR A 370 11.07 17.43 8.87
N VAL A 371 10.25 18.11 9.67
CA VAL A 371 9.89 19.51 9.44
C VAL A 371 10.68 20.36 10.41
N TYR A 372 11.51 21.24 9.87
CA TYR A 372 12.37 22.11 10.67
C TYR A 372 11.59 23.10 11.52
N PRO A 373 12.06 23.47 12.74
CA PRO A 373 11.39 24.45 13.61
C PRO A 373 11.14 25.80 12.91
N ALA A 374 12.09 26.28 12.11
CA ALA A 374 11.96 27.51 11.33
C ALA A 374 10.80 27.41 10.32
N VAL A 375 10.66 26.29 9.63
CA VAL A 375 9.58 26.04 8.66
C VAL A 375 8.22 26.05 9.36
N LEU A 376 8.10 25.36 10.52
CA LEU A 376 6.87 25.38 11.31
C LEU A 376 6.47 26.78 11.69
N LYS A 377 7.42 27.59 12.18
CA LYS A 377 7.22 28.99 12.56
C LYS A 377 6.72 29.82 11.37
N TYR A 378 7.39 29.74 10.21
CA TYR A 378 7.05 30.55 9.04
C TYR A 378 5.71 30.16 8.40
N LEU A 379 5.30 28.92 8.54
CA LEU A 379 4.01 28.43 8.06
C LEU A 379 2.88 28.58 9.11
N GLY A 380 3.19 29.06 10.32
CA GLY A 380 2.22 29.23 11.39
C GLY A 380 1.70 27.90 11.97
N LEU A 381 2.45 26.80 11.76
CA LEU A 381 2.10 25.49 12.25
C LEU A 381 2.48 25.31 13.72
N GLN A 382 1.54 24.84 14.53
CA GLN A 382 1.86 24.45 15.89
C GLN A 382 2.49 23.05 15.91
N LYS A 383 3.55 22.88 16.71
CA LYS A 383 4.17 21.57 16.93
C LYS A 383 3.16 20.65 17.61
N CYS A 384 2.78 19.59 16.94
CA CYS A 384 2.03 18.49 17.53
C CYS A 384 2.99 17.30 17.70
N GLU A 385 3.39 16.99 18.92
CA GLU A 385 4.37 15.93 19.23
C GLU A 385 3.97 14.58 18.64
N ARG A 386 2.68 14.28 18.61
CA ARG A 386 2.16 13.01 18.08
C ARG A 386 2.30 12.89 16.56
N ASP A 387 2.20 14.01 15.85
CA ASP A 387 2.23 14.04 14.38
C ASP A 387 3.64 14.26 13.84
N MET A 388 4.59 14.62 14.69
CA MET A 388 5.96 15.00 14.35
C MET A 388 7.01 13.98 14.80
N LEU A 389 6.63 12.73 14.94
CA LEU A 389 7.58 11.65 15.08
C LEU A 389 8.09 11.23 13.70
N TYR A 390 9.39 11.22 13.53
CA TYR A 390 10.09 10.90 12.29
C TYR A 390 10.54 9.44 12.28
N SER A 391 10.61 8.82 11.10
CA SER A 391 11.20 7.50 11.00
C SER A 391 12.71 7.62 11.18
N ALA A 392 13.20 7.01 12.25
CA ALA A 392 14.62 6.83 12.48
C ALA A 392 15.18 5.69 11.64
N ILE A 393 16.49 5.51 11.72
CA ILE A 393 17.15 4.27 11.35
C ILE A 393 16.38 3.10 11.99
N TYR A 394 16.08 2.05 11.21
CA TYR A 394 15.37 0.84 11.67
C TYR A 394 13.85 0.93 11.86
N GLY A 395 13.20 1.97 11.30
CA GLY A 395 11.74 2.11 11.36
C GLY A 395 11.20 2.50 12.73
N GLU A 396 12.07 2.84 13.68
CA GLU A 396 11.71 3.45 14.94
C GLU A 396 11.40 4.94 14.74
N PHE A 397 10.39 5.44 15.43
CA PHE A 397 10.06 6.85 15.38
C PHE A 397 10.87 7.61 16.44
N CYS A 398 11.46 8.71 16.04
CA CYS A 398 12.21 9.60 16.91
C CYS A 398 11.74 11.05 16.78
N ASP A 399 12.08 11.89 17.74
CA ASP A 399 11.87 13.34 17.67
C ASP A 399 12.88 14.02 16.73
N PHE A 400 12.76 15.34 16.58
CA PHE A 400 13.62 16.13 15.69
C PHE A 400 15.10 16.06 16.10
N ASP A 401 15.37 16.15 17.41
CA ASP A 401 16.74 16.16 17.93
C ASP A 401 17.46 14.84 17.66
N MET A 402 16.78 13.74 17.91
CA MET A 402 17.29 12.40 17.62
C MET A 402 17.43 12.16 16.12
N TYR A 403 16.52 12.69 15.29
CA TYR A 403 16.67 12.62 13.84
C TYR A 403 17.98 13.29 13.37
N VAL A 404 18.23 14.52 13.84
CA VAL A 404 19.45 15.28 13.49
C VAL A 404 20.71 14.52 13.92
N LYS A 405 20.74 14.05 15.18
CA LYS A 405 21.86 13.26 15.72
C LYS A 405 22.11 11.99 14.89
N ASN A 406 21.06 11.24 14.58
CA ASN A 406 21.14 10.01 13.82
C ASN A 406 21.59 10.26 12.37
N TYR A 407 21.06 11.29 11.70
CA TYR A 407 21.46 11.62 10.34
C TYR A 407 22.95 12.00 10.27
N LEU A 408 23.40 12.91 11.13
CA LEU A 408 24.79 13.34 11.17
C LEU A 408 25.76 12.18 11.46
N SER A 409 25.43 11.35 12.45
CA SER A 409 26.24 10.21 12.82
C SER A 409 26.29 9.17 11.69
N PHE A 410 25.13 8.81 11.13
CA PHE A 410 25.04 7.75 10.14
C PHE A 410 25.58 8.15 8.76
N CYS A 411 25.21 9.34 8.28
CA CYS A 411 25.59 9.77 6.93
C CYS A 411 27.01 10.38 6.88
N HIS A 412 27.47 11.00 7.97
CA HIS A 412 28.69 11.79 7.96
C HIS A 412 29.72 11.40 9.04
N GLY A 413 29.40 10.52 9.96
CA GLY A 413 30.27 10.22 11.11
C GLY A 413 30.49 11.41 12.04
N VAL A 414 29.57 12.39 12.04
CA VAL A 414 29.62 13.60 12.87
C VAL A 414 28.73 13.40 14.10
N TYR A 415 29.28 13.61 15.28
CA TYR A 415 28.59 13.37 16.53
C TYR A 415 28.25 14.69 17.23
N VAL A 416 27.08 14.72 17.85
CA VAL A 416 26.61 15.78 18.76
C VAL A 416 26.90 15.32 20.18
N SER A 417 27.54 16.15 20.99
CA SER A 417 27.79 15.82 22.40
C SER A 417 26.46 15.67 23.16
N ASP A 418 26.38 14.63 23.98
CA ASP A 418 25.31 14.57 24.97
C ASP A 418 25.63 15.65 26.01
N GLY A 419 24.86 16.71 26.01
CA GLY A 419 25.08 17.82 26.94
C GLY A 419 25.07 17.32 28.38
N ASP A 420 26.06 17.77 29.17
CA ASP A 420 26.15 17.56 30.61
C ASP A 420 24.91 18.05 31.36
#